data_7e59c5ce7c85aa3348a3359319cd442b
#
_entry.id   7e59c5ce7c85aa3348a3359319cd442b
#
_cell.length_a   1.000
_cell.length_b   1.000
_cell.length_c   1.000
_cell.angle_alpha   90.00
_cell.angle_beta   90.00
_cell.angle_gamma   90.00
#
_symmetry.space_group_name_H-M   'P 1'
#
loop_
_entity.id
_entity.type
_entity.pdbx_description
1 polymer ?
#
loop_
_entity_poly.entity_id
_entity_poly.type
_entity_poly.pdbx_seq_one_letter_code
_entity_poly.pdbx_strand_id
1 'polypeptide(L)' 'MKLSARNALKGKVTDIARGQIVAKVKVDIGGQSVTSLVSVEAIDDLGLQIGDEVSAIVKSTEGMLAK' A
#
# COMPACT_ATOMS: atom_id res chain seq x y z
N MET A 1 -11.38 4.92 -11.95
CA MET A 1 -11.75 4.50 -10.59
C MET A 1 -12.21 5.72 -9.81
N LYS A 2 -13.39 5.64 -9.21
CA LYS A 2 -13.94 6.74 -8.41
C LYS A 2 -13.95 6.34 -6.95
N LEU A 3 -13.18 7.04 -6.14
CA LEU A 3 -13.06 6.76 -4.71
C LEU A 3 -13.22 8.06 -3.92
N SER A 4 -13.61 7.93 -2.66
CA SER A 4 -13.63 9.06 -1.74
C SER A 4 -12.23 9.45 -1.26
N ALA A 5 -11.24 8.61 -1.51
CA ALA A 5 -9.85 8.90 -1.17
C ALA A 5 -9.29 9.98 -2.10
N ARG A 6 -8.46 10.85 -1.54
CA ARG A 6 -7.82 11.93 -2.29
C ARG A 6 -6.32 11.71 -2.48
N ASN A 7 -5.74 10.74 -1.78
CA ASN A 7 -4.31 10.47 -1.83
C ASN A 7 -4.07 9.16 -2.57
N ALA A 8 -3.46 9.25 -3.74
CA ALA A 8 -3.06 8.09 -4.53
C ALA A 8 -1.59 8.28 -4.87
N LEU A 9 -0.74 7.52 -4.18
CA LEU A 9 0.70 7.66 -4.26
C LEU A 9 1.25 6.52 -5.11
N LYS A 10 1.80 6.84 -6.26
CA LYS A 10 2.38 5.84 -7.15
C LYS A 10 3.72 5.39 -6.62
N GLY A 11 3.96 4.10 -6.67
CA GLY A 11 5.20 3.55 -6.19
C GLY A 11 5.41 2.11 -6.62
N LYS A 12 6.45 1.52 -6.06
CA LYS A 12 6.85 0.15 -6.37
C LYS A 12 6.89 -0.66 -5.09
N VAL A 13 6.33 -1.86 -5.12
CA VAL A 13 6.36 -2.76 -3.97
C VAL A 13 7.79 -3.22 -3.74
N THR A 14 8.31 -2.99 -2.54
CA THR A 14 9.67 -3.37 -2.16
C THR A 14 9.72 -4.52 -1.18
N ASP A 15 8.63 -4.77 -0.44
CA ASP A 15 8.61 -5.85 0.54
C ASP A 15 7.18 -6.27 0.82
N ILE A 16 7.01 -7.58 1.03
CA ILE A 16 5.73 -8.17 1.43
C ILE A 16 6.00 -9.16 2.56
N ALA A 17 5.51 -8.84 3.75
CA ALA A 17 5.63 -9.73 4.91
C ALA A 17 4.25 -10.33 5.19
N ARG A 18 4.05 -11.59 4.78
CA ARG A 18 2.77 -12.28 4.89
C ARG A 18 2.60 -12.88 6.29
N GLY A 19 1.48 -12.58 6.92
CA GLY A 19 1.01 -13.30 8.09
C GLY A 19 -0.03 -14.33 7.66
N GLN A 20 -0.88 -14.75 8.60
CA GLN A 20 -1.94 -15.71 8.30
C GLN A 20 -3.17 -15.02 7.72
N ILE A 21 -3.50 -13.84 8.22
CA ILE A 21 -4.70 -13.10 7.81
C ILE A 21 -4.32 -11.77 7.18
N VAL A 22 -3.34 -11.07 7.73
CA VAL A 22 -2.89 -9.77 7.23
C VAL A 22 -1.45 -9.85 6.79
N ALA A 23 -1.07 -8.95 5.90
CA ALA A 23 0.29 -8.81 5.42
C ALA A 23 0.70 -7.35 5.49
N LYS A 24 1.99 -7.12 5.71
CA LYS A 24 2.58 -5.79 5.68
C LYS A 24 3.26 -5.62 4.34
N VAL A 25 2.87 -4.58 3.61
CA VAL A 25 3.43 -4.27 2.29
C VAL A 25 4.14 -2.93 2.37
N LYS A 26 5.35 -2.88 1.88
CA LYS A 26 6.11 -1.64 1.76
C LYS A 26 6.16 -1.21 0.32
N VAL A 27 5.89 0.06 0.08
CA VAL A 27 5.88 0.66 -1.24
C VAL A 27 6.82 1.86 -1.25
N ASP A 28 7.79 1.85 -2.16
CA ASP A 28 8.68 2.99 -2.36
C ASP A 28 7.99 3.98 -3.28
N ILE A 29 7.78 5.20 -2.77
CA ILE A 29 7.08 6.26 -3.50
C ILE A 29 8.03 7.37 -3.97
N GLY A 30 9.30 7.06 -4.14
CA GLY A 30 10.28 8.03 -4.58
C GLY A 30 11.22 8.46 -3.46
N GLY A 31 11.95 7.51 -2.90
CA GLY A 31 12.90 7.75 -1.82
C GLY A 31 12.32 7.64 -0.42
N GLN A 32 11.00 7.44 -0.32
CA GLN A 32 10.32 7.18 0.94
C GLN A 32 9.47 5.94 0.81
N SER A 33 9.26 5.24 1.92
CA SER A 33 8.41 4.05 1.95
C SER A 33 7.10 4.35 2.65
N VAL A 34 6.02 3.83 2.06
CA VAL A 34 4.72 3.77 2.69
C VAL A 34 4.50 2.32 3.14
N THR A 35 4.14 2.14 4.39
CA THR A 35 3.81 0.82 4.92
C THR A 35 2.30 0.68 4.99
N SER A 36 1.80 -0.40 4.43
CA SER A 36 0.37 -0.67 4.40
C SER A 36 0.09 -2.06 4.95
N LEU A 37 -0.97 -2.17 5.76
CA LEU A 37 -1.47 -3.47 6.21
C LEU A 37 -2.68 -3.82 5.37
N VAL A 38 -2.61 -4.95 4.69
CA VAL A 38 -3.71 -5.42 3.85
C VAL A 38 -3.97 -6.89 4.17
N SER A 39 -5.13 -7.39 3.79
CA SER A 39 -5.39 -8.81 4.00
C SER A 39 -4.55 -9.65 3.04
N VAL A 40 -4.17 -10.84 3.49
CA VAL A 40 -3.47 -11.80 2.64
C VAL A 40 -4.34 -12.12 1.42
N GLU A 41 -5.65 -12.19 1.62
CA GLU A 41 -6.59 -12.42 0.53
C GLU A 41 -6.49 -11.33 -0.55
N ALA A 42 -6.34 -10.06 -0.14
CA ALA A 42 -6.17 -8.96 -1.09
C ALA A 42 -4.88 -9.10 -1.89
N ILE A 43 -3.79 -9.56 -1.25
CA ILE A 43 -2.54 -9.80 -1.96
C ILE A 43 -2.74 -10.84 -3.05
N ASP A 44 -3.43 -11.93 -2.72
CA ASP A 44 -3.68 -12.99 -3.68
C ASP A 44 -4.61 -12.54 -4.81
N ASP A 45 -5.66 -11.80 -4.48
CA ASP A 45 -6.61 -11.29 -5.48
C ASP A 45 -5.94 -10.32 -6.46
N LEU A 46 -5.05 -9.47 -5.96
CA LEU A 46 -4.32 -8.52 -6.79
C LEU A 46 -3.13 -9.15 -7.50
N GLY A 47 -2.73 -10.35 -7.11
CA GLY A 47 -1.52 -10.97 -7.63
C GLY A 47 -0.28 -10.15 -7.30
N LEU A 48 -0.24 -9.57 -6.11
CA LEU A 48 0.79 -8.60 -5.75
C LEU A 48 2.14 -9.26 -5.55
N GLN A 49 3.18 -8.70 -6.16
CA GLN A 49 4.55 -9.20 -6.08
C GLN A 49 5.51 -8.05 -5.87
N ILE A 50 6.67 -8.37 -5.29
CA ILE A 50 7.76 -7.40 -5.16
C ILE A 50 8.15 -6.95 -6.57
N GLY A 51 8.32 -5.64 -6.73
CA GLY A 51 8.63 -5.03 -8.02
C GLY A 51 7.41 -4.51 -8.78
N ASP A 52 6.21 -4.86 -8.36
CA ASP A 52 4.99 -4.36 -9.01
C ASP A 52 4.84 -2.87 -8.81
N GLU A 53 4.35 -2.21 -9.86
CA GLU A 53 3.94 -0.81 -9.76
C GLU A 53 2.51 -0.76 -9.23
N VAL A 54 2.30 0.02 -8.18
CA VAL A 54 1.02 0.13 -7.50
C VAL A 54 0.71 1.58 -7.17
N SER A 55 -0.52 1.83 -6.79
CA SER A 55 -0.91 3.09 -6.17
C SER A 55 -1.31 2.80 -4.73
N ALA A 56 -0.64 3.47 -3.80
CA ALA A 56 -1.03 3.43 -2.39
C ALA A 56 -2.12 4.47 -2.20
N ILE A 57 -3.33 4.02 -1.94
CA ILE A 57 -4.50 4.89 -1.82
C ILE A 57 -4.81 5.06 -0.34
N VAL A 58 -4.78 6.31 0.13
CA VAL A 58 -5.00 6.64 1.53
C VAL A 58 -6.17 7.61 1.63
N LYS A 59 -7.17 7.21 2.38
CA LYS A 59 -8.33 8.08 2.61
C LYS A 59 -7.90 9.30 3.39
N SER A 60 -8.42 10.47 3.02
CA SER A 60 -8.00 11.73 3.62
C SER A 60 -8.18 11.77 5.14
N THR A 61 -9.21 11.07 5.64
CA THR A 61 -9.48 11.02 7.08
C THR A 61 -8.45 10.19 7.85
N GLU A 62 -7.61 9.43 7.17
CA GLU A 62 -6.58 8.59 7.79
C GLU A 62 -5.23 9.28 7.87
N GLY A 63 -5.11 10.47 7.27
CA GLY A 63 -3.84 11.19 7.29
C GLY A 63 -3.57 11.81 8.65
N MET A 64 -2.35 11.63 9.15
CA MET A 64 -1.88 12.24 10.38
C MET A 64 -0.67 13.10 10.07
N LEU A 65 -0.50 14.16 10.84
CA LEU A 65 0.61 15.09 10.64
C LEU A 65 1.49 15.11 11.87
N ALA A 66 2.78 15.27 11.63
CA ALA A 66 3.77 15.46 12.68
C ALA A 66 4.70 16.60 12.29
N LYS A 67 5.27 17.26 13.32
CA LYS A 67 6.20 18.34 13.07
C LYS A 67 7.36 18.29 14.04
#